data_cf8ce511da41a85b31658452e6091011
#
_entry.id   cf8ce511da41a85b31658452e6091011
#
_cell.length_a   1.000
_cell.length_b   1.000
_cell.length_c   1.000
_cell.angle_alpha   90.00
_cell.angle_beta   90.00
_cell.angle_gamma   90.00
#
_symmetry.space_group_name_H-M   'P 1'
#
loop_
_entity.id
_entity.type
_entity.pdbx_description
1 polymer ?
#
loop_
_entity_poly.entity_id
_entity_poly.type
_entity_poly.pdbx_seq_one_letter_code
_entity_poly.pdbx_strand_id
1 'polypeptide(L)'
;MTGQELIDLMQQSHRRVHVIGTPENGVIAALDLEGRLYAVVNGRVLNRVVPTAIKNRSNRNAYQNPGGDALWPTPEGSCFGYEYGTGQWRVPPAITGAVWEVVQQSENKTVIRAEIDLVNNRQLGIPCEFERHIEIERTGNSLIQHVTEIIRYIGVRTLVKDEFRLAPWSLCQFDSSQGCKVIMPPSPEGDICDMYDSSLSQRGISGENYEVNPQTDFRFQLGLSENVPWIEFVSGEDFRVKRSAGSLPAGQNYIDIADTDPAKFPSEFGVKLSIYCDPSGFMEIEACGGCPDLLIPGTELSVKITTEYVVG
;
A
#
# COMPACT_ATOMS: atom_id res chain seq x y z
N MET A 1 -12.10 0.88 17.30
CA MET A 1 -13.17 1.54 16.52
C MET A 1 -13.94 0.47 15.78
N THR A 2 -15.28 0.56 15.78
CA THR A 2 -16.12 -0.34 14.99
C THR A 2 -16.23 0.13 13.54
N GLY A 3 -16.68 -0.78 12.64
CA GLY A 3 -16.92 -0.41 11.23
C GLY A 3 -17.99 0.68 11.10
N GLN A 4 -19.06 0.60 11.89
CA GLN A 4 -20.10 1.64 11.86
C GLN A 4 -19.59 3.00 12.38
N GLU A 5 -18.79 3.02 13.45
CA GLU A 5 -18.17 4.27 13.94
C GLU A 5 -17.26 4.91 12.90
N LEU A 6 -16.52 4.09 12.11
CA LEU A 6 -15.68 4.60 11.03
C LEU A 6 -16.52 5.22 9.90
N ILE A 7 -17.61 4.55 9.50
CA ILE A 7 -18.55 5.07 8.50
C ILE A 7 -19.13 6.40 8.96
N ASP A 8 -19.63 6.46 10.19
CA ASP A 8 -20.23 7.66 10.78
C ASP A 8 -19.22 8.82 10.83
N LEU A 9 -17.96 8.54 11.22
CA LEU A 9 -16.88 9.51 11.25
C LEU A 9 -16.58 10.09 9.85
N MET A 10 -16.52 9.23 8.83
CA MET A 10 -16.29 9.65 7.45
C MET A 10 -17.46 10.50 6.93
N GLN A 11 -18.69 10.07 7.14
CA GLN A 11 -19.90 10.81 6.71
C GLN A 11 -20.02 12.17 7.41
N GLN A 12 -19.77 12.25 8.72
CA GLN A 12 -19.71 13.51 9.47
C GLN A 12 -18.61 14.45 8.99
N SER A 13 -17.54 13.88 8.40
CA SER A 13 -16.43 14.61 7.80
C SER A 13 -16.65 14.91 6.30
N HIS A 14 -17.87 14.69 5.79
CA HIS A 14 -18.22 14.84 4.37
C HIS A 14 -17.32 14.02 3.43
N ARG A 15 -16.97 12.79 3.85
CA ARG A 15 -16.21 11.83 3.04
C ARG A 15 -17.15 10.75 2.53
N ARG A 16 -17.09 10.48 1.23
CA ARG A 16 -17.84 9.38 0.62
C ARG A 16 -17.21 8.05 0.98
N VAL A 17 -18.07 7.08 1.26
CA VAL A 17 -17.66 5.70 1.57
C VAL A 17 -18.50 4.72 0.77
N HIS A 18 -17.91 3.55 0.51
CA HIS A 18 -18.60 2.39 -0.03
C HIS A 18 -18.27 1.17 0.82
N VAL A 19 -19.27 0.35 1.15
CA VAL A 19 -19.10 -0.85 1.98
C VAL A 19 -19.24 -2.08 1.10
N ILE A 20 -18.25 -2.97 1.16
CA ILE A 20 -18.23 -4.29 0.53
C ILE A 20 -18.48 -5.31 1.65
N GLY A 21 -19.56 -6.09 1.56
CA GLY A 21 -20.05 -6.93 2.65
C GLY A 21 -20.89 -6.12 3.63
N THR A 22 -20.56 -6.17 4.92
CA THR A 22 -21.30 -5.42 5.98
C THR A 22 -20.36 -4.60 6.85
N PRO A 23 -20.88 -3.60 7.61
CA PRO A 23 -20.08 -2.84 8.57
C PRO A 23 -19.47 -3.69 9.70
N GLU A 24 -19.99 -4.90 9.94
CA GLU A 24 -19.50 -5.84 10.94
C GLU A 24 -18.46 -6.80 10.37
N ASN A 25 -18.62 -7.19 9.08
CA ASN A 25 -17.71 -8.13 8.41
C ASN A 25 -17.59 -7.76 6.93
N GLY A 26 -16.54 -7.04 6.57
CA GLY A 26 -16.36 -6.56 5.21
C GLY A 26 -15.18 -5.60 5.06
N VAL A 27 -15.25 -4.79 4.01
CA VAL A 27 -14.26 -3.77 3.69
C VAL A 27 -14.96 -2.43 3.47
N ILE A 28 -14.45 -1.38 4.09
CA ILE A 28 -14.91 -0.01 3.88
C ILE A 28 -13.92 0.67 2.92
N ALA A 29 -14.39 1.08 1.76
CA ALA A 29 -13.62 1.87 0.79
C ALA A 29 -13.90 3.36 1.01
N ALA A 30 -12.87 4.12 1.36
CA ALA A 30 -12.93 5.56 1.61
C ALA A 30 -12.64 6.34 0.33
N LEU A 31 -13.69 6.66 -0.44
CA LEU A 31 -13.57 7.19 -1.81
C LEU A 31 -12.90 8.58 -1.89
N ASP A 32 -13.02 9.40 -0.84
CA ASP A 32 -12.42 10.74 -0.77
C ASP A 32 -11.14 10.78 0.08
N LEU A 33 -10.59 9.61 0.42
CA LEU A 33 -9.34 9.43 1.13
C LEU A 33 -8.44 8.45 0.34
N GLU A 34 -8.06 8.84 -0.87
CA GLU A 34 -7.14 8.09 -1.76
C GLU A 34 -7.66 6.68 -2.12
N GLY A 35 -8.98 6.42 -2.05
CA GLY A 35 -9.56 5.09 -2.28
C GLY A 35 -9.09 4.04 -1.26
N ARG A 36 -8.72 4.44 -0.04
CA ARG A 36 -8.20 3.54 1.00
C ARG A 36 -9.22 2.53 1.47
N LEU A 37 -8.73 1.33 1.78
CA LEU A 37 -9.55 0.21 2.25
C LEU A 37 -9.31 -0.02 3.74
N TYR A 38 -10.39 -0.32 4.46
CA TYR A 38 -10.35 -0.67 5.88
C TYR A 38 -11.09 -1.99 6.07
N ALA A 39 -10.38 -3.01 6.54
CA ALA A 39 -10.94 -4.33 6.82
C ALA A 39 -11.66 -4.33 8.17
N VAL A 40 -12.85 -4.92 8.20
CA VAL A 40 -13.67 -5.07 9.41
C VAL A 40 -13.97 -6.54 9.64
N VAL A 41 -13.62 -7.04 10.81
CA VAL A 41 -13.92 -8.42 11.25
C VAL A 41 -14.59 -8.36 12.62
N ASN A 42 -15.72 -9.03 12.75
CA ASN A 42 -16.52 -9.05 13.99
C ASN A 42 -16.80 -7.64 14.55
N GLY A 43 -17.13 -6.70 13.66
CA GLY A 43 -17.41 -5.32 14.00
C GLY A 43 -16.18 -4.43 14.25
N ARG A 44 -14.98 -4.99 14.34
CA ARG A 44 -13.74 -4.25 14.63
C ARG A 44 -12.99 -3.90 13.36
N VAL A 45 -12.62 -2.62 13.19
CA VAL A 45 -11.66 -2.18 12.15
C VAL A 45 -10.26 -2.62 12.56
N LEU A 46 -9.56 -3.35 11.70
CA LEU A 46 -8.25 -3.92 12.00
C LEU A 46 -7.08 -3.05 11.51
N ASN A 47 -7.28 -2.27 10.46
CA ASN A 47 -6.28 -1.32 9.99
C ASN A 47 -6.15 -0.12 10.95
N ARG A 48 -5.00 0.52 10.90
CA ARG A 48 -4.81 1.83 11.55
C ARG A 48 -5.88 2.81 11.09
N VAL A 49 -6.44 3.57 12.02
CA VAL A 49 -7.37 4.67 11.76
C VAL A 49 -6.91 5.92 12.48
N VAL A 50 -6.75 7.03 11.77
CA VAL A 50 -6.36 8.32 12.34
C VAL A 50 -7.52 9.32 12.20
N PRO A 51 -8.39 9.47 13.22
CA PRO A 51 -9.60 10.27 13.13
C PRO A 51 -9.35 11.74 12.77
N THR A 52 -8.26 12.32 13.25
CA THR A 52 -7.89 13.71 12.93
C THR A 52 -7.53 13.88 11.46
N ALA A 53 -6.87 12.90 10.85
CA ALA A 53 -6.53 12.90 9.43
C ALA A 53 -7.79 12.71 8.54
N ILE A 54 -8.75 11.91 8.98
CA ILE A 54 -10.04 11.75 8.28
C ILE A 54 -10.83 13.07 8.24
N LYS A 55 -10.85 13.81 9.36
CA LYS A 55 -11.54 15.09 9.48
C LYS A 55 -10.88 16.24 8.70
N ASN A 56 -9.57 16.18 8.56
CA ASN A 56 -8.80 17.23 7.89
C ASN A 56 -8.53 16.87 6.42
N ARG A 57 -8.04 17.84 5.65
CA ARG A 57 -7.58 17.61 4.28
C ARG A 57 -6.07 17.76 4.22
N SER A 58 -5.43 16.87 3.47
CA SER A 58 -4.03 17.04 3.09
C SER A 58 -3.86 18.34 2.32
N ASN A 59 -2.73 19.00 2.51
CA ASN A 59 -2.36 20.18 1.77
C ASN A 59 -0.87 20.09 1.38
N ARG A 60 -0.37 21.07 0.65
CA ARG A 60 0.99 21.07 0.13
C ARG A 60 2.08 20.89 1.21
N ASN A 61 1.83 21.35 2.42
CA ASN A 61 2.84 21.40 3.50
C ASN A 61 2.62 20.32 4.56
N ALA A 62 1.46 19.66 4.56
CA ALA A 62 1.11 18.68 5.57
C ALA A 62 0.21 17.58 4.98
N TYR A 63 0.77 16.41 4.84
CA TYR A 63 0.01 15.22 4.51
C TYR A 63 -0.75 14.72 5.74
N GLN A 64 -2.03 14.41 5.56
CA GLN A 64 -2.89 13.82 6.58
C GLN A 64 -3.03 12.33 6.29
N ASN A 65 -2.23 11.49 6.97
CA ASN A 65 -2.28 10.05 6.78
C ASN A 65 -3.47 9.43 7.54
N PRO A 66 -4.54 8.98 6.86
CA PRO A 66 -5.75 8.49 7.54
C PRO A 66 -5.64 7.03 7.99
N GLY A 67 -4.56 6.32 7.65
CA GLY A 67 -4.43 4.88 7.85
C GLY A 67 -5.04 4.05 6.72
N GLY A 68 -5.46 2.81 6.98
CA GLY A 68 -6.04 1.93 5.98
C GLY A 68 -5.01 1.28 5.05
N ASP A 69 -5.48 0.79 3.92
CA ASP A 69 -4.68 0.21 2.83
C ASP A 69 -4.80 1.09 1.60
N ALA A 70 -3.69 1.70 1.16
CA ALA A 70 -3.63 2.64 0.04
C ALA A 70 -3.08 1.98 -1.22
N LEU A 71 -3.46 2.49 -2.39
CA LEU A 71 -2.77 2.23 -3.66
C LEU A 71 -2.01 3.49 -4.08
N TRP A 72 -0.69 3.37 -4.13
CA TRP A 72 0.21 4.41 -4.60
C TRP A 72 1.03 3.95 -5.81
N PRO A 73 1.62 4.87 -6.59
CA PRO A 73 2.62 4.56 -7.59
C PRO A 73 3.99 4.41 -6.94
N THR A 74 4.84 3.52 -7.46
CA THR A 74 6.26 3.42 -7.11
C THR A 74 7.14 3.68 -8.34
N PRO A 75 8.40 4.18 -8.19
CA PRO A 75 9.12 4.45 -6.94
C PRO A 75 8.62 5.69 -6.21
N GLU A 76 8.79 5.71 -4.89
CA GLU A 76 8.44 6.88 -4.08
C GLU A 76 9.41 8.04 -4.34
N GLY A 77 10.71 7.78 -4.32
CA GLY A 77 11.78 8.73 -4.58
C GLY A 77 12.54 8.48 -5.88
N SER A 78 13.80 8.93 -5.95
CA SER A 78 14.68 8.89 -7.12
C SER A 78 14.27 9.85 -8.25
N CYS A 79 15.01 9.85 -9.36
CA CYS A 79 14.67 10.68 -10.52
C CYS A 79 13.36 10.27 -11.21
N PHE A 80 12.81 9.11 -10.91
CA PHE A 80 11.53 8.62 -11.43
C PHE A 80 10.39 8.70 -10.40
N GLY A 81 10.68 9.05 -9.13
CA GLY A 81 9.67 9.24 -8.10
C GLY A 81 8.69 10.34 -8.46
N TYR A 82 7.54 10.32 -7.81
CA TYR A 82 6.43 11.20 -8.12
C TYR A 82 6.33 12.28 -7.07
N GLU A 83 6.73 13.54 -7.41
CA GLU A 83 6.52 14.75 -6.61
C GLU A 83 7.63 15.29 -5.71
N TYR A 84 8.82 14.78 -5.82
CA TYR A 84 9.93 15.30 -5.05
C TYR A 84 10.70 16.46 -5.72
N GLY A 85 10.15 17.09 -6.73
CA GLY A 85 10.79 18.22 -7.39
C GLY A 85 11.18 19.40 -6.46
N THR A 86 10.69 19.39 -5.22
CA THR A 86 11.05 20.37 -4.18
C THR A 86 12.08 19.86 -3.17
N GLY A 87 12.49 18.60 -3.24
CA GLY A 87 13.36 17.95 -2.25
C GLY A 87 12.73 17.71 -0.88
N GLN A 88 11.42 17.96 -0.72
CA GLN A 88 10.67 17.69 0.50
C GLN A 88 9.66 16.59 0.22
N TRP A 89 9.63 15.58 1.10
CA TRP A 89 8.68 14.48 1.00
C TRP A 89 7.22 14.98 1.07
N ARG A 90 6.41 14.48 0.17
CA ARG A 90 4.96 14.69 0.16
C ARG A 90 4.26 13.65 -0.69
N VAL A 91 3.02 13.35 -0.38
CA VAL A 91 2.19 12.53 -1.27
C VAL A 91 1.75 13.36 -2.47
N PRO A 92 1.81 12.81 -3.70
CA PRO A 92 1.36 13.51 -4.91
C PRO A 92 0.00 14.19 -4.74
N PRO A 93 -0.16 15.50 -5.04
CA PRO A 93 -1.46 16.16 -5.01
C PRO A 93 -2.49 15.47 -5.90
N ALA A 94 -2.07 14.88 -6.99
CA ALA A 94 -2.94 14.08 -7.85
C ALA A 94 -3.54 12.87 -7.13
N ILE A 95 -2.81 12.26 -6.18
CA ILE A 95 -3.29 11.14 -5.37
C ILE A 95 -4.20 11.64 -4.25
N THR A 96 -3.77 12.63 -3.45
CA THR A 96 -4.55 13.16 -2.33
C THR A 96 -5.83 13.89 -2.76
N GLY A 97 -5.86 14.38 -4.00
CA GLY A 97 -7.01 15.04 -4.62
C GLY A 97 -7.85 14.13 -5.53
N ALA A 98 -7.47 12.87 -5.70
CA ALA A 98 -8.18 11.94 -6.58
C ALA A 98 -9.63 11.73 -6.15
N VAL A 99 -10.52 11.69 -7.13
CA VAL A 99 -11.95 11.44 -6.95
C VAL A 99 -12.23 10.00 -7.36
N TRP A 100 -12.32 9.12 -6.36
CA TRP A 100 -12.62 7.72 -6.62
C TRP A 100 -14.12 7.50 -6.80
N GLU A 101 -14.47 6.63 -7.74
CA GLU A 101 -15.85 6.27 -8.04
C GLU A 101 -16.03 4.75 -8.02
N VAL A 102 -17.22 4.31 -7.59
CA VAL A 102 -17.61 2.91 -7.69
C VAL A 102 -18.12 2.68 -9.12
N VAL A 103 -17.39 1.87 -9.90
CA VAL A 103 -17.74 1.57 -11.29
C VAL A 103 -18.42 0.23 -11.48
N GLN A 104 -18.23 -0.68 -10.52
CA GLN A 104 -18.90 -1.97 -10.45
C GLN A 104 -19.08 -2.39 -9.00
N GLN A 105 -20.23 -3.00 -8.67
CA GLN A 105 -20.50 -3.51 -7.32
C GLN A 105 -21.41 -4.74 -7.33
N SER A 106 -21.16 -5.59 -6.35
CA SER A 106 -22.04 -6.68 -5.91
C SER A 106 -21.88 -6.87 -4.41
N GLU A 107 -22.50 -7.88 -3.80
CA GLU A 107 -22.41 -8.10 -2.36
C GLU A 107 -20.97 -8.24 -1.84
N ASN A 108 -20.14 -9.00 -2.57
CA ASN A 108 -18.78 -9.36 -2.14
C ASN A 108 -17.68 -8.82 -3.07
N LYS A 109 -18.04 -8.07 -4.12
CA LYS A 109 -17.10 -7.54 -5.11
C LYS A 109 -17.41 -6.10 -5.45
N THR A 110 -16.36 -5.31 -5.58
CA THR A 110 -16.46 -3.91 -5.98
C THR A 110 -15.23 -3.51 -6.79
N VAL A 111 -15.44 -2.68 -7.80
CA VAL A 111 -14.36 -1.98 -8.49
C VAL A 111 -14.50 -0.50 -8.22
N ILE A 112 -13.45 0.11 -7.69
CA ILE A 112 -13.33 1.56 -7.57
C ILE A 112 -12.23 2.07 -8.49
N ARG A 113 -12.42 3.27 -9.04
CA ARG A 113 -11.55 3.86 -10.06
C ARG A 113 -11.37 5.36 -9.86
N ALA A 114 -10.18 5.87 -10.24
CA ALA A 114 -9.89 7.29 -10.34
C ALA A 114 -8.93 7.57 -11.49
N GLU A 115 -9.08 8.70 -12.17
CA GLU A 115 -8.06 9.23 -13.09
C GLU A 115 -7.04 10.03 -12.28
N ILE A 116 -5.75 9.73 -12.45
CA ILE A 116 -4.66 10.32 -11.69
C ILE A 116 -3.51 10.65 -12.64
N ASP A 117 -3.29 11.93 -12.90
CA ASP A 117 -2.16 12.40 -13.70
C ASP A 117 -0.91 12.49 -12.81
N LEU A 118 0.03 11.58 -13.06
CA LEU A 118 1.31 11.58 -12.38
C LEU A 118 2.31 12.50 -13.08
N VAL A 119 3.19 13.14 -12.32
CA VAL A 119 4.35 13.87 -12.84
C VAL A 119 5.58 13.37 -12.10
N ASN A 120 6.52 12.77 -12.81
CA ASN A 120 7.75 12.28 -12.18
C ASN A 120 8.77 13.42 -11.95
N ASN A 121 9.83 13.13 -11.19
CA ASN A 121 10.86 14.11 -10.86
C ASN A 121 11.65 14.62 -12.08
N ARG A 122 11.54 13.95 -13.23
CA ARG A 122 12.06 14.43 -14.53
C ARG A 122 11.09 15.35 -15.26
N GLN A 123 10.02 15.78 -14.59
CA GLN A 123 8.97 16.64 -15.13
C GLN A 123 8.20 16.02 -16.29
N LEU A 124 8.14 14.69 -16.35
CA LEU A 124 7.36 13.98 -17.33
C LEU A 124 5.97 13.68 -16.77
N GLY A 125 4.95 14.14 -17.50
CA GLY A 125 3.55 13.79 -17.23
C GLY A 125 3.23 12.36 -17.69
N ILE A 126 2.63 11.57 -16.82
CA ILE A 126 2.22 10.18 -17.06
C ILE A 126 0.74 10.06 -16.66
N PRO A 127 -0.20 10.35 -17.57
CA PRO A 127 -1.62 10.25 -17.28
C PRO A 127 -2.01 8.79 -17.09
N CYS A 128 -2.71 8.51 -15.98
CA CYS A 128 -3.07 7.17 -15.58
C CYS A 128 -4.52 7.08 -15.12
N GLU A 129 -5.07 5.88 -15.21
CA GLU A 129 -6.27 5.45 -14.52
C GLU A 129 -5.87 4.42 -13.46
N PHE A 130 -6.30 4.64 -12.23
CA PHE A 130 -6.08 3.73 -11.11
C PHE A 130 -7.36 2.96 -10.83
N GLU A 131 -7.26 1.63 -10.69
CA GLU A 131 -8.38 0.79 -10.30
C GLU A 131 -7.99 -0.14 -9.15
N ARG A 132 -8.96 -0.41 -8.28
CA ARG A 132 -8.89 -1.42 -7.24
C ARG A 132 -10.07 -2.37 -7.43
N HIS A 133 -9.79 -3.61 -7.84
CA HIS A 133 -10.78 -4.68 -7.94
C HIS A 133 -10.77 -5.48 -6.65
N ILE A 134 -11.77 -5.30 -5.84
CA ILE A 134 -11.85 -5.81 -4.47
C ILE A 134 -12.85 -6.95 -4.44
N GLU A 135 -12.45 -8.12 -3.93
CA GLU A 135 -13.31 -9.27 -3.66
C GLU A 135 -13.06 -9.75 -2.24
N ILE A 136 -14.11 -10.11 -1.51
CA ILE A 136 -14.01 -10.58 -0.14
C ILE A 136 -14.65 -11.94 0.06
N GLU A 137 -14.01 -12.76 0.91
CA GLU A 137 -14.56 -14.01 1.46
C GLU A 137 -14.61 -13.89 2.98
N ARG A 138 -15.70 -14.37 3.58
CA ARG A 138 -15.94 -14.25 5.04
C ARG A 138 -16.14 -15.65 5.61
N THR A 139 -15.41 -15.99 6.65
CA THR A 139 -15.52 -17.29 7.32
C THR A 139 -15.28 -17.14 8.82
N GLY A 140 -16.34 -17.23 9.62
CA GLY A 140 -16.26 -17.16 11.08
C GLY A 140 -15.60 -15.86 11.54
N ASN A 141 -14.41 -15.99 12.15
CA ASN A 141 -13.59 -14.88 12.66
C ASN A 141 -12.51 -14.41 11.66
N SER A 142 -12.65 -14.74 10.38
CA SER A 142 -11.69 -14.32 9.34
C SER A 142 -12.36 -13.60 8.17
N LEU A 143 -11.59 -12.71 7.54
CA LEU A 143 -11.88 -12.03 6.30
C LEU A 143 -10.70 -12.23 5.36
N ILE A 144 -10.95 -12.80 4.19
CA ILE A 144 -9.95 -12.83 3.10
C ILE A 144 -10.33 -11.75 2.11
N GLN A 145 -9.39 -10.86 1.85
CA GLN A 145 -9.52 -9.77 0.90
C GLN A 145 -8.58 -10.03 -0.28
N HIS A 146 -9.16 -10.21 -1.46
CA HIS A 146 -8.45 -10.27 -2.72
C HIS A 146 -8.55 -8.91 -3.40
N VAL A 147 -7.42 -8.26 -3.64
CA VAL A 147 -7.38 -6.99 -4.38
C VAL A 147 -6.48 -7.15 -5.59
N THR A 148 -7.00 -6.81 -6.77
CA THR A 148 -6.16 -6.55 -7.93
C THR A 148 -5.99 -5.04 -8.04
N GLU A 149 -4.78 -4.56 -7.77
CA GLU A 149 -4.41 -3.16 -7.95
C GLU A 149 -3.95 -2.96 -9.39
N ILE A 150 -4.47 -1.93 -10.05
CA ILE A 150 -4.17 -1.65 -11.46
C ILE A 150 -3.83 -0.18 -11.60
N ILE A 151 -2.73 0.09 -12.33
CA ILE A 151 -2.42 1.42 -12.88
C ILE A 151 -2.39 1.25 -14.40
N ARG A 152 -3.35 1.86 -15.09
CA ARG A 152 -3.43 1.84 -16.56
C ARG A 152 -2.88 3.15 -17.11
N TYR A 153 -1.88 3.06 -17.98
CA TYR A 153 -1.37 4.21 -18.69
C TYR A 153 -2.34 4.62 -19.81
N ILE A 154 -2.88 5.85 -19.75
CA ILE A 154 -3.83 6.38 -20.72
C ILE A 154 -3.24 7.49 -21.60
N GLY A 155 -1.92 7.68 -21.54
CA GLY A 155 -1.22 8.63 -22.42
C GLY A 155 -1.22 8.19 -23.90
N VAL A 156 -0.81 9.09 -24.76
CA VAL A 156 -0.91 8.89 -26.25
C VAL A 156 0.41 8.47 -26.89
N ARG A 157 1.54 8.51 -26.17
CA ARG A 157 2.85 8.12 -26.72
C ARG A 157 3.46 6.97 -25.92
N THR A 158 4.32 6.19 -26.54
CA THR A 158 5.12 5.19 -25.85
C THR A 158 6.21 5.87 -25.04
N LEU A 159 6.38 5.43 -23.77
CA LEU A 159 7.50 5.80 -22.90
C LEU A 159 8.46 4.62 -22.80
N VAL A 160 9.75 4.93 -22.74
CA VAL A 160 10.82 3.93 -22.57
C VAL A 160 11.32 3.96 -21.13
N LYS A 161 11.96 2.88 -20.68
CA LYS A 161 12.43 2.71 -19.29
C LYS A 161 13.35 3.82 -18.77
N ASP A 162 14.02 4.56 -19.66
CA ASP A 162 14.86 5.69 -19.27
C ASP A 162 14.08 6.98 -19.03
N GLU A 163 12.78 6.99 -19.33
CA GLU A 163 11.88 8.13 -19.09
C GLU A 163 11.01 7.94 -17.85
N PHE A 164 10.74 6.68 -17.46
CA PHE A 164 9.83 6.36 -16.37
C PHE A 164 10.27 5.12 -15.58
N ARG A 165 9.75 5.00 -14.37
CA ARG A 165 9.52 3.77 -13.62
C ARG A 165 8.12 3.90 -13.03
N LEU A 166 7.32 2.86 -13.15
CA LEU A 166 5.96 2.87 -12.61
C LEU A 166 5.50 1.45 -12.31
N ALA A 167 5.04 1.23 -11.09
CA ALA A 167 4.33 0.02 -10.70
C ALA A 167 3.30 0.34 -9.61
N PRO A 168 2.22 -0.46 -9.46
CA PRO A 168 1.31 -0.33 -8.34
C PRO A 168 1.99 -0.77 -7.04
N TRP A 169 1.74 -0.03 -5.97
CA TRP A 169 2.29 -0.26 -4.64
C TRP A 169 1.18 -0.10 -3.61
N SER A 170 0.85 -1.17 -2.91
CA SER A 170 -0.23 -1.22 -1.93
C SER A 170 0.33 -1.25 -0.52
N LEU A 171 -0.12 -0.30 0.33
CA LEU A 171 0.40 0.00 1.66
C LEU A 171 -0.67 -0.26 2.71
N CYS A 172 -0.58 -1.37 3.44
CA CYS A 172 -1.55 -1.76 4.46
C CYS A 172 -1.03 -1.41 5.86
N GLN A 173 -1.66 -0.42 6.52
CA GLN A 173 -1.18 0.20 7.76
C GLN A 173 -1.79 -0.38 9.02
N PHE A 174 -0.95 -0.51 10.07
CA PHE A 174 -1.33 -0.93 11.42
C PHE A 174 -0.62 -0.07 12.48
N ASP A 175 -1.21 0.03 13.66
CA ASP A 175 -0.50 0.62 14.80
C ASP A 175 0.54 -0.37 15.32
N SER A 176 1.78 0.08 15.56
CA SER A 176 2.86 -0.70 16.15
C SER A 176 2.82 -0.60 17.68
N SER A 177 1.92 -1.38 18.31
CA SER A 177 1.78 -1.45 19.76
C SER A 177 2.75 -2.45 20.41
N GLN A 178 2.82 -2.45 21.75
CA GLN A 178 3.67 -3.40 22.48
C GLN A 178 3.24 -4.85 22.18
N GLY A 179 4.23 -5.70 21.89
CA GLY A 179 4.02 -7.12 21.61
C GLY A 179 3.64 -7.44 20.17
N CYS A 180 3.48 -6.43 19.30
CA CYS A 180 3.31 -6.70 17.86
C CYS A 180 4.64 -7.10 17.22
N LYS A 181 4.55 -7.89 16.16
CA LYS A 181 5.67 -8.31 15.32
C LYS A 181 5.23 -8.57 13.89
N VAL A 182 6.19 -8.58 12.98
CA VAL A 182 5.98 -9.13 11.64
C VAL A 182 6.78 -10.40 11.50
N ILE A 183 6.18 -11.42 10.95
CA ILE A 183 6.83 -12.69 10.64
C ILE A 183 6.82 -12.99 9.16
N MET A 184 7.84 -13.69 8.69
CA MET A 184 7.94 -14.21 7.32
C MET A 184 8.73 -15.52 7.34
N PRO A 185 8.74 -16.30 6.26
CA PRO A 185 9.62 -17.46 6.15
C PRO A 185 11.09 -17.06 6.34
N PRO A 186 11.94 -17.92 6.90
CA PRO A 186 13.37 -17.69 6.92
C PRO A 186 13.88 -17.44 5.51
N SER A 187 14.54 -16.31 5.31
CA SER A 187 14.99 -15.85 4.01
C SER A 187 16.48 -15.49 4.08
N PRO A 188 17.26 -15.80 3.04
CA PRO A 188 18.67 -15.39 2.98
C PRO A 188 18.79 -13.86 2.93
N GLU A 189 19.92 -13.33 3.43
CA GLU A 189 20.16 -11.88 3.42
C GLU A 189 20.13 -11.25 2.01
N GLY A 190 20.39 -12.02 0.95
CA GLY A 190 20.27 -11.54 -0.43
C GLY A 190 18.82 -11.26 -0.87
N ASP A 191 17.82 -11.78 -0.14
CA ASP A 191 16.41 -11.53 -0.39
C ASP A 191 15.85 -10.35 0.44
N ILE A 192 16.71 -9.71 1.25
CA ILE A 192 16.34 -8.62 2.16
C ILE A 192 17.22 -7.40 1.90
N CYS A 193 16.63 -6.24 1.74
CA CYS A 193 17.32 -4.97 1.55
C CYS A 193 16.84 -3.93 2.55
N ASP A 194 17.76 -3.34 3.32
CA ASP A 194 17.46 -2.15 4.12
C ASP A 194 17.41 -0.91 3.20
N MET A 195 16.32 -0.18 3.21
CA MET A 195 16.11 0.98 2.33
C MET A 195 16.47 2.32 2.98
N TYR A 196 16.43 2.37 4.30
CA TYR A 196 16.73 3.55 5.13
C TYR A 196 17.75 3.20 6.20
N ASP A 197 17.46 3.45 7.47
CA ASP A 197 18.32 3.01 8.55
C ASP A 197 18.38 1.49 8.65
N SER A 198 19.53 0.97 9.11
CA SER A 198 19.72 -0.49 9.25
C SER A 198 18.73 -1.09 10.23
N SER A 199 18.01 -2.10 9.82
CA SER A 199 17.04 -2.83 10.63
C SER A 199 17.65 -4.01 11.42
N LEU A 200 18.96 -4.24 11.34
CA LEU A 200 19.61 -5.42 11.94
C LEU A 200 19.33 -5.62 13.42
N SER A 201 19.13 -4.53 14.19
CA SER A 201 18.76 -4.60 15.61
C SER A 201 17.30 -4.97 15.86
N GLN A 202 16.47 -4.87 14.84
CA GLN A 202 15.01 -5.07 14.90
C GLN A 202 14.57 -6.41 14.31
N ARG A 203 15.48 -7.21 13.74
CA ARG A 203 15.12 -8.41 13.00
C ARG A 203 16.05 -9.60 13.32
N GLY A 204 15.52 -10.80 13.15
CA GLY A 204 16.30 -12.02 13.32
C GLY A 204 15.48 -13.30 13.21
N ILE A 205 16.16 -14.44 13.25
CA ILE A 205 15.50 -15.74 13.24
C ILE A 205 14.99 -16.04 14.66
N SER A 206 13.72 -16.42 14.75
CA SER A 206 13.05 -16.85 15.98
C SER A 206 12.24 -18.12 15.69
N GLY A 207 12.74 -19.27 16.17
CA GLY A 207 12.16 -20.57 15.86
C GLY A 207 12.20 -20.88 14.36
N GLU A 208 11.03 -21.12 13.77
CA GLU A 208 10.85 -21.43 12.33
C GLU A 208 10.59 -20.20 11.45
N ASN A 209 10.59 -18.99 12.05
CA ASN A 209 10.27 -17.76 11.34
C ASN A 209 11.44 -16.77 11.38
N TYR A 210 11.42 -15.87 10.42
CA TYR A 210 12.16 -14.62 10.48
C TYR A 210 11.21 -13.57 11.09
N GLU A 211 11.62 -12.96 12.21
CA GLU A 211 10.80 -11.97 12.92
C GLU A 211 11.38 -10.58 12.78
N VAL A 212 10.48 -9.58 12.65
CA VAL A 212 10.79 -8.15 12.66
C VAL A 212 9.99 -7.49 13.77
N ASN A 213 10.66 -6.75 14.63
CA ASN A 213 10.03 -5.92 15.65
C ASN A 213 9.69 -4.54 15.05
N PRO A 214 8.41 -4.19 14.85
CA PRO A 214 8.03 -2.90 14.26
C PRO A 214 8.03 -1.75 15.28
N GLN A 215 8.23 -2.02 16.58
CA GLN A 215 8.41 -0.95 17.56
C GLN A 215 9.84 -0.41 17.48
N THR A 216 9.95 0.86 17.10
CA THR A 216 11.23 1.49 16.82
C THR A 216 11.18 2.98 17.17
N ASP A 217 12.33 3.56 17.46
CA ASP A 217 12.56 5.00 17.61
C ASP A 217 13.26 5.63 16.39
N PHE A 218 13.45 4.84 15.33
CA PHE A 218 14.00 5.27 14.04
C PHE A 218 13.20 4.72 12.88
N ARG A 219 13.30 5.34 11.71
CA ARG A 219 12.64 4.93 10.47
C ARG A 219 13.44 3.82 9.80
N PHE A 220 12.82 2.68 9.54
CA PHE A 220 13.41 1.65 8.69
C PHE A 220 12.38 1.01 7.77
N GLN A 221 12.86 0.45 6.67
CA GLN A 221 12.04 -0.32 5.74
C GLN A 221 12.85 -1.47 5.16
N LEU A 222 12.24 -2.65 5.15
CA LEU A 222 12.77 -3.85 4.51
C LEU A 222 12.11 -4.05 3.17
N GLY A 223 12.89 -4.00 2.09
CA GLY A 223 12.48 -4.52 0.80
C GLY A 223 12.75 -6.01 0.73
N LEU A 224 11.78 -6.77 0.24
CA LEU A 224 11.85 -8.23 0.13
C LEU A 224 11.73 -8.63 -1.34
N SER A 225 12.62 -9.54 -1.79
CA SER A 225 12.67 -10.02 -3.17
C SER A 225 11.44 -10.86 -3.54
N GLU A 226 11.36 -11.28 -4.79
CA GLU A 226 10.31 -12.16 -5.31
C GLU A 226 10.27 -13.54 -4.62
N ASN A 227 11.37 -13.98 -4.01
CA ASN A 227 11.49 -15.26 -3.33
C ASN A 227 10.75 -15.32 -1.99
N VAL A 228 10.42 -14.16 -1.39
CA VAL A 228 9.62 -14.11 -0.16
C VAL A 228 8.14 -14.25 -0.51
N PRO A 229 7.48 -15.36 -0.10
CA PRO A 229 6.12 -15.64 -0.55
C PRO A 229 5.04 -14.85 0.18
N TRP A 230 5.27 -14.48 1.45
CA TRP A 230 4.30 -13.78 2.30
C TRP A 230 4.97 -13.09 3.48
N ILE A 231 4.27 -12.11 4.05
CA ILE A 231 4.56 -11.46 5.32
C ILE A 231 3.29 -11.49 6.18
N GLU A 232 3.43 -11.58 7.51
CA GLU A 232 2.29 -11.62 8.43
C GLU A 232 2.55 -10.67 9.61
N PHE A 233 1.69 -9.67 9.76
CA PHE A 233 1.61 -8.85 10.95
C PHE A 233 0.86 -9.59 12.03
N VAL A 234 1.46 -9.71 13.22
CA VAL A 234 0.87 -10.26 14.43
C VAL A 234 0.70 -9.12 15.42
N SER A 235 -0.55 -8.75 15.68
CA SER A 235 -0.86 -7.75 16.68
C SER A 235 -0.60 -8.28 18.09
N GLY A 236 -0.12 -7.43 19.01
CA GLY A 236 -0.15 -7.73 20.43
C GLY A 236 -1.56 -7.88 21.00
N GLU A 237 -2.60 -7.58 20.21
CA GLU A 237 -4.01 -7.69 20.53
C GLU A 237 -4.66 -8.73 19.60
N ASP A 238 -4.74 -9.93 19.89
CA ASP A 238 -5.56 -11.04 19.38
C ASP A 238 -5.98 -11.02 17.88
N PHE A 239 -5.21 -10.43 16.96
CA PHE A 239 -5.44 -10.57 15.53
C PHE A 239 -4.14 -10.69 14.73
N ARG A 240 -4.26 -11.30 13.56
CA ARG A 240 -3.16 -11.48 12.62
C ARG A 240 -3.60 -11.08 11.21
N VAL A 241 -2.64 -10.57 10.43
CA VAL A 241 -2.89 -10.17 9.05
C VAL A 241 -1.77 -10.71 8.17
N LYS A 242 -2.08 -11.71 7.35
CA LYS A 242 -1.15 -12.32 6.41
C LYS A 242 -1.35 -11.74 5.02
N ARG A 243 -0.26 -11.31 4.39
CA ARG A 243 -0.29 -10.68 3.07
C ARG A 243 0.65 -11.39 2.11
N SER A 244 0.18 -11.62 0.88
CA SER A 244 0.94 -12.19 -0.21
C SER A 244 0.61 -11.48 -1.52
N ALA A 245 1.57 -11.50 -2.45
CA ALA A 245 1.41 -10.99 -3.80
C ALA A 245 1.60 -12.10 -4.84
N GLY A 246 0.79 -12.08 -5.89
CA GLY A 246 0.91 -12.98 -7.03
C GLY A 246 2.20 -12.72 -7.84
N SER A 247 2.48 -13.62 -8.78
CA SER A 247 3.57 -13.43 -9.74
C SER A 247 3.30 -12.27 -10.69
N LEU A 248 4.38 -11.65 -11.17
CA LEU A 248 4.28 -10.58 -12.16
C LEU A 248 3.76 -11.08 -13.52
N PRO A 249 3.06 -10.24 -14.26
CA PRO A 249 2.83 -10.45 -15.69
C PRO A 249 4.15 -10.59 -16.45
N ALA A 250 4.13 -11.35 -17.55
CA ALA A 250 5.32 -11.52 -18.38
C ALA A 250 5.83 -10.18 -18.93
N GLY A 251 7.15 -9.99 -18.90
CA GLY A 251 7.81 -8.77 -19.36
C GLY A 251 7.79 -7.59 -18.39
N GLN A 252 7.40 -7.84 -17.15
CA GLN A 252 7.51 -6.86 -16.06
C GLN A 252 8.54 -7.32 -15.02
N ASN A 253 9.21 -6.37 -14.38
CA ASN A 253 10.21 -6.61 -13.34
C ASN A 253 9.82 -5.83 -12.07
N TYR A 254 10.13 -6.39 -10.90
CA TYR A 254 10.08 -5.61 -9.66
C TYR A 254 11.11 -4.49 -9.71
N ILE A 255 10.78 -3.35 -9.11
CA ILE A 255 11.64 -2.16 -9.05
C ILE A 255 11.84 -1.72 -7.61
N ASP A 256 12.81 -0.83 -7.39
CA ASP A 256 13.01 -0.12 -6.13
C ASP A 256 11.79 0.73 -5.78
N ILE A 257 11.45 0.79 -4.48
CA ILE A 257 10.33 1.61 -3.97
C ILE A 257 10.81 2.74 -3.06
N ALA A 258 12.12 2.81 -2.77
CA ALA A 258 12.65 3.68 -1.74
C ALA A 258 12.43 5.18 -2.03
N ASP A 259 12.20 5.93 -0.95
CA ASP A 259 12.23 7.39 -0.90
C ASP A 259 13.68 7.88 -0.96
N THR A 260 14.24 7.99 -2.15
CA THR A 260 15.61 8.45 -2.38
C THR A 260 15.66 9.81 -3.05
N ASP A 261 16.83 10.48 -2.97
CA ASP A 261 17.07 11.79 -3.55
C ASP A 261 16.61 11.86 -5.03
N PRO A 262 15.82 12.90 -5.41
CA PRO A 262 15.32 13.06 -6.78
C PRO A 262 16.40 13.21 -7.86
N ALA A 263 17.65 13.45 -7.49
CA ALA A 263 18.78 13.47 -8.44
C ALA A 263 19.40 12.08 -8.67
N LYS A 264 19.05 11.07 -7.88
CA LYS A 264 19.62 9.72 -7.96
C LYS A 264 18.77 8.80 -8.84
N PHE A 265 19.40 7.80 -9.42
CA PHE A 265 18.70 6.66 -9.99
C PHE A 265 18.25 5.70 -8.88
N PRO A 266 17.13 4.95 -9.09
CA PRO A 266 16.71 3.93 -8.15
C PRO A 266 17.76 2.81 -8.02
N SER A 267 17.71 2.09 -6.90
CA SER A 267 18.48 0.86 -6.70
C SER A 267 18.07 -0.22 -7.72
N GLU A 268 18.97 -1.18 -7.97
CA GLU A 268 18.69 -2.36 -8.79
C GLU A 268 17.90 -3.45 -8.02
N PHE A 269 17.70 -3.30 -6.70
CA PHE A 269 16.95 -4.27 -5.92
C PHE A 269 15.45 -4.13 -6.18
N GLY A 270 14.86 -5.17 -6.75
CA GLY A 270 13.43 -5.23 -7.03
C GLY A 270 12.63 -5.72 -5.81
N VAL A 271 11.61 -4.98 -5.43
CA VAL A 271 10.78 -5.23 -4.24
C VAL A 271 9.43 -5.80 -4.61
N LYS A 272 9.13 -6.99 -4.09
CA LYS A 272 7.81 -7.64 -4.18
C LYS A 272 6.93 -7.36 -2.97
N LEU A 273 7.50 -7.54 -1.78
CA LEU A 273 6.86 -7.24 -0.50
C LEU A 273 7.76 -6.30 0.30
N SER A 274 7.17 -5.55 1.23
CA SER A 274 7.95 -4.65 2.07
C SER A 274 7.34 -4.54 3.47
N ILE A 275 8.19 -4.22 4.46
CA ILE A 275 7.83 -3.95 5.83
C ILE A 275 8.38 -2.58 6.18
N TYR A 276 7.50 -1.60 6.32
CA TYR A 276 7.85 -0.24 6.75
C TYR A 276 7.54 -0.03 8.23
N CYS A 277 8.43 0.61 8.96
CA CYS A 277 8.27 0.91 10.38
C CYS A 277 8.64 2.36 10.69
N ASP A 278 7.73 3.05 11.39
CA ASP A 278 7.82 4.48 11.65
C ASP A 278 7.90 4.77 13.16
N PRO A 279 8.82 5.69 13.60
CA PRO A 279 8.96 6.04 15.02
C PRO A 279 7.72 6.71 15.62
N SER A 280 6.76 7.15 14.82
CA SER A 280 5.48 7.68 15.32
C SER A 280 4.48 6.59 15.73
N GLY A 281 4.88 5.32 15.72
CA GLY A 281 4.10 4.20 16.25
C GLY A 281 3.14 3.57 15.25
N PHE A 282 3.50 3.54 13.96
CA PHE A 282 2.80 2.73 12.97
C PHE A 282 3.77 1.94 12.09
N MET A 283 3.23 0.95 11.41
CA MET A 283 3.95 0.13 10.45
C MET A 283 3.07 -0.21 9.26
N GLU A 284 3.70 -0.68 8.19
CA GLU A 284 3.02 -1.12 6.97
C GLU A 284 3.53 -2.49 6.53
N ILE A 285 2.62 -3.34 6.09
CA ILE A 285 2.94 -4.51 5.27
C ILE A 285 2.50 -4.20 3.83
N GLU A 286 3.44 -4.28 2.91
CA GLU A 286 3.28 -3.73 1.58
C GLU A 286 3.42 -4.80 0.50
N ALA A 287 2.84 -4.53 -0.67
CA ALA A 287 2.95 -5.39 -1.84
C ALA A 287 3.07 -4.56 -3.12
N CYS A 288 4.02 -4.94 -3.99
CA CYS A 288 4.35 -4.22 -5.20
C CYS A 288 4.03 -5.04 -6.46
N GLY A 289 3.64 -4.36 -7.51
CA GLY A 289 3.58 -4.90 -8.85
C GLY A 289 4.87 -4.70 -9.62
N GLY A 290 4.81 -4.91 -10.94
CA GLY A 290 5.95 -4.81 -11.81
C GLY A 290 5.90 -3.61 -12.75
N CYS A 291 7.08 -3.26 -13.26
CA CYS A 291 7.34 -2.23 -14.24
C CYS A 291 7.84 -2.86 -15.54
N PRO A 292 7.25 -2.59 -16.71
CA PRO A 292 7.75 -3.03 -18.00
C PRO A 292 8.85 -2.10 -18.52
N ASP A 293 9.62 -2.55 -19.51
CA ASP A 293 10.59 -1.69 -20.21
C ASP A 293 9.95 -0.63 -21.12
N LEU A 294 8.70 -0.87 -21.53
CA LEU A 294 7.93 0.04 -22.40
C LEU A 294 6.55 0.25 -21.80
N LEU A 295 6.13 1.51 -21.75
CA LEU A 295 4.77 1.90 -21.36
C LEU A 295 4.07 2.43 -22.61
N ILE A 296 3.33 1.54 -23.28
CA ILE A 296 2.56 1.90 -24.45
C ILE A 296 1.14 2.32 -24.05
N PRO A 297 0.42 3.14 -24.86
CA PRO A 297 -0.97 3.50 -24.57
C PRO A 297 -1.84 2.26 -24.28
N GLY A 298 -2.54 2.27 -23.15
CA GLY A 298 -3.36 1.16 -22.67
C GLY A 298 -2.63 0.08 -21.88
N THR A 299 -1.31 0.20 -21.62
CA THR A 299 -0.58 -0.75 -20.74
C THR A 299 -1.19 -0.76 -19.35
N GLU A 300 -1.47 -1.96 -18.86
CA GLU A 300 -1.91 -2.21 -17.48
C GLU A 300 -0.73 -2.75 -16.66
N LEU A 301 -0.46 -2.06 -15.56
CA LEU A 301 0.47 -2.48 -14.51
C LEU A 301 -0.38 -3.01 -13.37
N SER A 302 -0.17 -4.26 -12.96
CA SER A 302 -1.05 -4.84 -11.94
C SER A 302 -0.33 -5.73 -10.94
N VAL A 303 -0.92 -5.82 -9.75
CA VAL A 303 -0.57 -6.80 -8.74
C VAL A 303 -1.83 -7.39 -8.13
N LYS A 304 -1.85 -8.73 -8.00
CA LYS A 304 -2.91 -9.46 -7.28
C LYS A 304 -2.43 -9.70 -5.86
N ILE A 305 -3.17 -9.18 -4.90
CA ILE A 305 -2.83 -9.26 -3.48
C ILE A 305 -3.91 -10.06 -2.77
N THR A 306 -3.48 -10.98 -1.91
CA THR A 306 -4.36 -11.65 -0.96
C THR A 306 -3.94 -11.22 0.44
N THR A 307 -4.90 -10.68 1.19
CA THR A 307 -4.72 -10.30 2.59
C THR A 307 -5.74 -11.05 3.44
N GLU A 308 -5.26 -11.88 4.34
CA GLU A 308 -6.09 -12.65 5.29
C GLU A 308 -6.03 -11.99 6.67
N TYR A 309 -7.17 -11.58 7.17
CA TYR A 309 -7.37 -11.01 8.50
C TYR A 309 -8.03 -12.05 9.40
N VAL A 310 -7.43 -12.35 10.54
CA VAL A 310 -7.93 -13.34 11.50
C VAL A 310 -7.96 -12.74 12.89
N VAL A 311 -9.12 -12.75 13.53
CA VAL A 311 -9.32 -12.35 14.94
C VAL A 311 -9.35 -13.59 15.81
N GLY A 312 -8.59 -13.59 16.93
CA GLY A 312 -8.48 -14.69 17.88
C GLY A 312 -9.77 -14.98 18.67
#